data_412cd1954d211c926b820bf47083e9e3
#
_entry.id   412cd1954d211c926b820bf47083e9e3
#
_cell.length_a   1.000
_cell.length_b   1.000
_cell.length_c   1.000
_cell.angle_alpha   90.00
_cell.angle_beta   90.00
_cell.angle_gamma   90.00
#
_symmetry.space_group_name_H-M   'P 1'
#
loop_
_entity.id
_entity.type
_entity.pdbx_description
1 polymer ?
#
loop_
_entity_poly.entity_id
_entity_poly.type
_entity_poly.pdbx_seq_one_letter_code
_entity_poly.pdbx_strand_id
1 'polypeptide(L)'
;MLGNLFFQNTYITTYLGILILVVAAVILYKTKFGLRLRACGEHPQAADAVGVSVYKMRYAGVAISGGLAGLGGLIFVVTTSTNFNATVSGYGFLALAVLIFGQWKPVRIAGAALFFGLMKTVASAYSAIPFLMSLGITGYIYKMIPYIATLIVLIFSSKRSQAPKAEGIPYDHGAR
;
A
#
# COMPACT_ATOMS: atom_id res chain seq x y z
N MET A 1 -21.99 14.86 -16.88
CA MET A 1 -21.09 15.41 -15.83
C MET A 1 -20.14 14.35 -15.24
N LEU A 2 -20.59 13.18 -14.82
CA LEU A 2 -19.72 12.11 -14.27
C LEU A 2 -18.68 11.58 -15.27
N GLY A 3 -18.98 11.46 -16.55
CA GLY A 3 -18.03 11.00 -17.57
C GLY A 3 -16.81 11.93 -17.75
N ASN A 4 -16.99 13.25 -17.69
CA ASN A 4 -15.90 14.21 -17.81
C ASN A 4 -14.95 14.20 -16.59
N LEU A 5 -15.48 13.83 -15.40
CA LEU A 5 -14.70 13.72 -14.16
C LEU A 5 -13.74 12.52 -14.21
N PHE A 6 -14.17 11.42 -14.86
CA PHE A 6 -13.38 10.19 -14.92
C PHE A 6 -12.44 10.11 -16.12
N PHE A 7 -12.75 10.76 -17.26
CA PHE A 7 -12.02 10.55 -18.51
C PHE A 7 -11.19 11.75 -18.99
N GLN A 8 -11.51 12.98 -18.61
CA GLN A 8 -10.81 14.17 -19.14
C GLN A 8 -9.68 14.72 -18.26
N ASN A 9 -9.67 14.42 -16.95
CA ASN A 9 -8.65 14.97 -16.01
C ASN A 9 -7.90 13.89 -15.20
N THR A 10 -8.04 12.62 -15.54
CA THR A 10 -7.38 11.55 -14.79
C THR A 10 -6.18 11.03 -15.57
N TYR A 11 -5.01 11.02 -14.95
CA TYR A 11 -3.80 10.46 -15.56
C TYR A 11 -3.99 8.97 -15.84
N ILE A 12 -3.54 8.52 -17.02
CA ILE A 12 -3.60 7.12 -17.46
C ILE A 12 -2.90 6.19 -16.46
N THR A 13 -1.91 6.70 -15.73
CA THR A 13 -1.17 6.02 -14.67
C THR A 13 -2.06 5.61 -13.50
N THR A 14 -3.16 6.33 -13.21
CA THR A 14 -4.12 5.96 -12.16
C THR A 14 -4.86 4.68 -12.52
N TYR A 15 -5.30 4.55 -13.77
CA TYR A 15 -5.96 3.33 -14.26
C TYR A 15 -4.99 2.14 -14.28
N LEU A 16 -3.74 2.39 -14.66
CA LEU A 16 -2.68 1.40 -14.61
C LEU A 16 -2.46 0.90 -13.16
N GLY A 17 -2.44 1.80 -12.18
CA GLY A 17 -2.31 1.46 -10.77
C GLY A 17 -3.47 0.58 -10.27
N ILE A 18 -4.71 0.91 -10.63
CA ILE A 18 -5.89 0.12 -10.28
C ILE A 18 -5.82 -1.26 -10.94
N LEU A 19 -5.45 -1.33 -12.22
CA LEU A 19 -5.28 -2.59 -12.95
C LEU A 19 -4.24 -3.48 -12.27
N ILE A 20 -3.07 -2.93 -11.93
CA ILE A 20 -2.01 -3.65 -11.23
C ILE A 20 -2.50 -4.19 -9.89
N LEU A 21 -3.26 -3.41 -9.12
CA LEU A 21 -3.83 -3.83 -7.85
C LEU A 21 -4.78 -5.01 -8.02
N VAL A 22 -5.67 -4.95 -9.02
CA VAL A 22 -6.60 -6.05 -9.32
C VAL A 22 -5.85 -7.31 -9.74
N VAL A 23 -4.89 -7.17 -10.65
CA VAL A 23 -4.05 -8.30 -11.14
C VAL A 23 -3.27 -8.91 -9.97
N ALA A 24 -2.63 -8.11 -9.13
CA ALA A 24 -1.91 -8.58 -7.95
C ALA A 24 -2.84 -9.33 -6.97
N ALA A 25 -4.05 -8.81 -6.72
CA ALA A 25 -5.04 -9.47 -5.88
C ALA A 25 -5.47 -10.83 -6.47
N VAL A 26 -5.72 -10.90 -7.78
CA VAL A 26 -6.06 -12.16 -8.46
C VAL A 26 -4.90 -13.15 -8.38
N ILE A 27 -3.67 -12.73 -8.65
CA ILE A 27 -2.48 -13.59 -8.56
C ILE A 27 -2.34 -14.15 -7.14
N LEU A 28 -2.46 -13.31 -6.11
CA LEU A 28 -2.28 -13.72 -4.71
C LEU A 28 -3.39 -14.67 -4.22
N TYR A 29 -4.64 -14.49 -4.67
CA TYR A 29 -5.76 -15.24 -4.10
C TYR A 29 -6.31 -16.34 -5.00
N LYS A 30 -6.10 -16.25 -6.32
CA LYS A 30 -6.69 -17.18 -7.28
C LYS A 30 -5.67 -18.09 -7.98
N THR A 31 -4.35 -17.90 -7.75
CA THR A 31 -3.34 -18.73 -8.42
C THR A 31 -2.59 -19.65 -7.45
N LYS A 32 -2.03 -20.74 -8.00
CA LYS A 32 -1.15 -21.66 -7.26
C LYS A 32 0.12 -20.97 -6.75
N PHE A 33 0.62 -19.97 -7.49
CA PHE A 33 1.77 -19.17 -7.08
C PHE A 33 1.46 -18.37 -5.82
N GLY A 34 0.34 -17.63 -5.79
CA GLY A 34 -0.07 -16.84 -4.63
C GLY A 34 -0.36 -17.72 -3.40
N LEU A 35 -0.94 -18.92 -3.60
CA LEU A 35 -1.15 -19.88 -2.52
C LEU A 35 0.18 -20.30 -1.88
N ARG A 36 1.17 -20.69 -2.71
CA ARG A 36 2.51 -21.08 -2.25
C ARG A 36 3.23 -19.93 -1.55
N LEU A 37 3.13 -18.73 -2.11
CA LEU A 37 3.75 -17.53 -1.54
C LEU A 37 3.20 -17.23 -0.13
N ARG A 38 1.88 -17.29 0.04
CA ARG A 38 1.22 -17.09 1.34
C ARG A 38 1.56 -18.22 2.32
N ALA A 39 1.60 -19.48 1.88
CA ALA A 39 2.02 -20.61 2.72
C ALA A 39 3.46 -20.42 3.25
N CYS A 40 4.39 -19.94 2.40
CA CYS A 40 5.77 -19.61 2.81
C CYS A 40 5.84 -18.43 3.78
N GLY A 41 4.84 -17.54 3.80
CA GLY A 41 4.75 -16.45 4.76
C GLY A 41 4.15 -16.87 6.10
N GLU A 42 3.28 -17.87 6.12
CA GLU A 42 2.58 -18.32 7.34
C GLU A 42 3.36 -19.42 8.07
N HIS A 43 3.73 -20.49 7.34
CA HIS A 43 4.47 -21.66 7.88
C HIS A 43 5.48 -22.17 6.85
N PRO A 44 6.69 -21.60 6.79
CA PRO A 44 7.68 -21.96 5.78
C PRO A 44 8.13 -23.42 5.88
N GLN A 45 8.27 -23.98 7.11
CA GLN A 45 8.65 -25.39 7.29
C GLN A 45 7.58 -26.34 6.74
N ALA A 46 6.29 -26.03 6.94
CA ALA A 46 5.21 -26.82 6.40
C ALA A 46 5.16 -26.74 4.86
N ALA A 47 5.44 -25.58 4.29
CA ALA A 47 5.53 -25.40 2.84
C ALA A 47 6.69 -26.21 2.23
N ASP A 48 7.84 -26.26 2.90
CA ASP A 48 8.99 -27.04 2.50
C ASP A 48 8.72 -28.55 2.57
N ALA A 49 8.05 -29.00 3.62
CA ALA A 49 7.70 -30.43 3.81
C ALA A 49 6.82 -30.98 2.65
N VAL A 50 6.04 -30.13 1.98
CA VAL A 50 5.24 -30.52 0.80
C VAL A 50 5.96 -30.22 -0.53
N GLY A 51 7.27 -29.97 -0.50
CA GLY A 51 8.11 -29.80 -1.68
C GLY A 51 8.08 -28.40 -2.30
N VAL A 52 7.61 -27.38 -1.59
CA VAL A 52 7.65 -25.99 -2.06
C VAL A 52 8.99 -25.37 -1.65
N SER A 53 9.81 -24.98 -2.63
CA SER A 53 11.07 -24.27 -2.35
C SER A 53 10.81 -22.89 -1.75
N VAL A 54 10.98 -22.75 -0.43
CA VAL A 54 10.77 -21.50 0.32
C VAL A 54 11.68 -20.38 -0.18
N TYR A 55 12.96 -20.68 -0.43
CA TYR A 55 13.92 -19.70 -0.96
C TYR A 55 13.45 -19.11 -2.29
N LYS A 56 13.10 -19.94 -3.27
CA LYS A 56 12.63 -19.47 -4.57
C LYS A 56 11.37 -18.61 -4.45
N MET A 57 10.45 -19.00 -3.58
CA MET A 57 9.21 -18.23 -3.34
C MET A 57 9.50 -16.88 -2.68
N ARG A 58 10.38 -16.83 -1.68
CA ARG A 58 10.77 -15.58 -1.03
C ARG A 58 11.49 -14.63 -2.00
N TYR A 59 12.47 -15.14 -2.79
CA TYR A 59 13.16 -14.33 -3.81
C TYR A 59 12.17 -13.78 -4.86
N ALA A 60 11.27 -14.62 -5.37
CA ALA A 60 10.25 -14.17 -6.32
C ALA A 60 9.34 -13.09 -5.70
N GLY A 61 8.94 -13.26 -4.44
CA GLY A 61 8.15 -12.26 -3.73
C GLY A 61 8.85 -10.91 -3.61
N VAL A 62 10.14 -10.92 -3.22
CA VAL A 62 10.96 -9.69 -3.11
C VAL A 62 11.15 -9.03 -4.47
N ALA A 63 11.45 -9.81 -5.53
CA ALA A 63 11.62 -9.28 -6.88
C ALA A 63 10.35 -8.62 -7.41
N ILE A 64 9.18 -9.27 -7.22
CA ILE A 64 7.87 -8.71 -7.61
C ILE A 64 7.57 -7.44 -6.78
N SER A 65 7.83 -7.47 -5.49
CA SER A 65 7.64 -6.31 -4.61
C SER A 65 8.48 -5.12 -5.05
N GLY A 66 9.77 -5.35 -5.37
CA GLY A 66 10.66 -4.30 -5.89
C GLY A 66 10.16 -3.73 -7.22
N GLY A 67 9.70 -4.58 -8.14
CA GLY A 67 9.11 -4.15 -9.41
C GLY A 67 7.84 -3.30 -9.19
N LEU A 68 6.95 -3.72 -8.31
CA LEU A 68 5.73 -2.97 -7.97
C LEU A 68 6.06 -1.63 -7.27
N ALA A 69 7.08 -1.60 -6.42
CA ALA A 69 7.54 -0.36 -5.78
C ALA A 69 8.09 0.63 -6.82
N GLY A 70 8.85 0.15 -7.81
CA GLY A 70 9.32 0.97 -8.94
C GLY A 70 8.17 1.56 -9.76
N LEU A 71 7.16 0.74 -10.09
CA LEU A 71 5.95 1.21 -10.77
C LEU A 71 5.17 2.23 -9.92
N GLY A 72 5.07 2.00 -8.62
CA GLY A 72 4.46 2.96 -7.70
C GLY A 72 5.19 4.30 -7.66
N GLY A 73 6.53 4.27 -7.66
CA GLY A 73 7.36 5.47 -7.77
C GLY A 73 7.14 6.23 -9.08
N LEU A 74 7.06 5.53 -10.20
CA LEU A 74 6.77 6.12 -11.50
C LEU A 74 5.39 6.80 -11.52
N ILE A 75 4.35 6.13 -11.02
CA ILE A 75 3.00 6.69 -10.91
C ILE A 75 3.03 7.96 -10.06
N PHE A 76 3.75 7.93 -8.92
CA PHE A 76 3.89 9.08 -8.04
C PHE A 76 4.54 10.28 -8.75
N VAL A 77 5.67 10.08 -9.42
CA VAL A 77 6.40 11.16 -10.12
C VAL A 77 5.54 11.76 -11.22
N VAL A 78 4.91 10.94 -12.07
CA VAL A 78 4.08 11.42 -13.18
C VAL A 78 2.88 12.24 -12.70
N THR A 79 2.30 11.89 -11.55
CA THR A 79 1.10 12.57 -11.05
C THR A 79 1.39 13.80 -10.17
N THR A 80 2.57 13.87 -9.56
CA THR A 80 2.84 14.86 -8.50
C THR A 80 3.91 15.88 -8.87
N SER A 81 4.85 15.55 -9.74
CA SER A 81 6.03 16.38 -10.03
C SER A 81 6.16 16.75 -11.49
N THR A 82 6.36 18.03 -11.76
CA THR A 82 6.85 18.52 -13.05
C THR A 82 8.37 18.41 -13.16
N ASN A 83 9.08 18.37 -12.03
CA ASN A 83 10.53 18.22 -11.93
C ASN A 83 10.87 16.97 -11.11
N PHE A 84 11.90 16.22 -11.53
CA PHE A 84 12.38 15.06 -10.80
C PHE A 84 13.13 15.51 -9.54
N ASN A 85 12.51 15.30 -8.39
CA ASN A 85 13.15 15.38 -7.08
C ASN A 85 13.29 13.95 -6.55
N ALA A 86 14.50 13.51 -6.26
CA ALA A 86 14.79 12.15 -5.77
C ALA A 86 14.29 11.94 -4.32
N THR A 87 13.00 12.23 -4.08
CA THR A 87 12.36 12.07 -2.77
C THR A 87 10.99 11.43 -2.91
N VAL A 88 10.65 10.55 -2.00
CA VAL A 88 9.31 9.93 -1.90
C VAL A 88 8.36 10.71 -0.97
N SER A 89 8.79 11.89 -0.48
CA SER A 89 7.94 12.82 0.31
C SER A 89 7.11 12.15 1.43
N GLY A 90 7.68 11.14 2.09
CA GLY A 90 7.03 10.40 3.19
C GLY A 90 5.98 9.37 2.75
N TYR A 91 5.73 9.17 1.45
CA TYR A 91 4.76 8.18 0.96
C TYR A 91 5.11 6.74 1.33
N GLY A 92 6.39 6.43 1.57
CA GLY A 92 6.80 5.10 2.06
C GLY A 92 6.21 4.77 3.43
N PHE A 93 6.26 5.71 4.38
CA PHE A 93 5.63 5.56 5.70
C PHE A 93 4.11 5.49 5.61
N LEU A 94 3.50 6.28 4.72
CA LEU A 94 2.07 6.23 4.47
C LEU A 94 1.66 4.86 3.90
N ALA A 95 2.46 4.30 2.99
CA ALA A 95 2.20 2.97 2.43
C ALA A 95 2.27 1.86 3.50
N LEU A 96 3.23 1.94 4.44
CA LEU A 96 3.28 1.03 5.58
C LEU A 96 2.04 1.16 6.47
N ALA A 97 1.60 2.38 6.76
CA ALA A 97 0.37 2.61 7.51
C ALA A 97 -0.86 2.02 6.81
N VAL A 98 -0.97 2.22 5.48
CA VAL A 98 -2.03 1.64 4.65
C VAL A 98 -1.99 0.11 4.67
N LEU A 99 -0.80 -0.50 4.64
CA LEU A 99 -0.62 -1.96 4.71
C LEU A 99 -1.12 -2.51 6.07
N ILE A 100 -0.69 -1.89 7.17
CA ILE A 100 -1.08 -2.30 8.53
C ILE A 100 -2.58 -2.11 8.74
N PHE A 101 -3.14 -0.97 8.30
CA PHE A 101 -4.57 -0.71 8.36
C PHE A 101 -5.37 -1.70 7.51
N GLY A 102 -4.88 -2.02 6.31
CA GLY A 102 -5.46 -3.01 5.41
C GLY A 102 -5.28 -4.45 5.87
N GLN A 103 -4.54 -4.69 6.98
CA GLN A 103 -4.36 -6.04 7.58
C GLN A 103 -3.83 -7.05 6.57
N TRP A 104 -2.86 -6.67 5.74
CA TRP A 104 -2.27 -7.52 4.67
C TRP A 104 -3.29 -8.09 3.67
N LYS A 105 -4.52 -7.58 3.62
CA LYS A 105 -5.57 -8.03 2.67
C LYS A 105 -5.74 -7.00 1.55
N PRO A 106 -5.54 -7.34 0.26
CA PRO A 106 -5.56 -6.40 -0.86
C PRO A 106 -6.82 -5.53 -0.92
N VAL A 107 -8.00 -6.10 -0.71
CA VAL A 107 -9.26 -5.35 -0.74
C VAL A 107 -9.33 -4.32 0.38
N ARG A 108 -8.86 -4.67 1.58
CA ARG A 108 -8.81 -3.74 2.72
C ARG A 108 -7.72 -2.69 2.52
N ILE A 109 -6.56 -3.08 1.94
CA ILE A 109 -5.49 -2.16 1.56
C ILE A 109 -6.01 -1.12 0.55
N ALA A 110 -6.80 -1.54 -0.45
CA ALA A 110 -7.43 -0.63 -1.40
C ALA A 110 -8.35 0.38 -0.71
N GLY A 111 -9.21 -0.07 0.22
CA GLY A 111 -10.06 0.81 1.01
C GLY A 111 -9.27 1.77 1.90
N ALA A 112 -8.21 1.28 2.55
CA ALA A 112 -7.29 2.09 3.34
C ALA A 112 -6.57 3.15 2.48
N ALA A 113 -6.06 2.75 1.32
CA ALA A 113 -5.40 3.65 0.38
C ALA A 113 -6.33 4.77 -0.08
N LEU A 114 -7.58 4.44 -0.38
CA LEU A 114 -8.60 5.41 -0.75
C LEU A 114 -8.90 6.38 0.40
N PHE A 115 -9.06 5.87 1.62
CA PHE A 115 -9.30 6.70 2.81
C PHE A 115 -8.15 7.68 3.07
N PHE A 116 -6.89 7.19 3.12
CA PHE A 116 -5.73 8.04 3.33
C PHE A 116 -5.47 8.99 2.15
N GLY A 117 -5.75 8.55 0.92
CA GLY A 117 -5.69 9.37 -0.27
C GLY A 117 -6.65 10.55 -0.21
N LEU A 118 -7.91 10.31 0.16
CA LEU A 118 -8.90 11.36 0.37
C LEU A 118 -8.47 12.35 1.47
N MET A 119 -8.01 11.85 2.63
CA MET A 119 -7.52 12.71 3.71
C MET A 119 -6.37 13.60 3.26
N LYS A 120 -5.41 13.03 2.50
CA LYS A 120 -4.29 13.79 1.99
C LYS A 120 -4.71 14.83 0.95
N THR A 121 -5.68 14.51 0.09
CA THR A 121 -6.24 15.44 -0.89
C THR A 121 -6.93 16.60 -0.19
N VAL A 122 -7.76 16.36 0.82
CA VAL A 122 -8.41 17.40 1.64
C VAL A 122 -7.36 18.26 2.35
N ALA A 123 -6.34 17.63 2.94
CA ALA A 123 -5.25 18.34 3.60
C ALA A 123 -4.41 19.19 2.63
N SER A 124 -4.30 18.83 1.37
CA SER A 124 -3.59 19.62 0.36
C SER A 124 -4.46 20.73 -0.22
N ALA A 125 -5.76 20.50 -0.34
CA ALA A 125 -6.73 21.42 -0.94
C ALA A 125 -7.40 22.35 0.09
N TYR A 126 -6.91 22.41 1.34
CA TYR A 126 -7.55 23.21 2.41
C TYR A 126 -7.74 24.69 2.02
N SER A 127 -6.79 25.26 1.27
CA SER A 127 -6.85 26.68 0.82
C SER A 127 -7.88 26.91 -0.27
N ALA A 128 -8.32 25.86 -0.97
CA ALA A 128 -9.36 25.96 -2.00
C ALA A 128 -10.78 25.77 -1.45
N ILE A 129 -10.92 25.36 -0.18
CA ILE A 129 -12.22 25.11 0.44
C ILE A 129 -12.52 26.24 1.42
N PRO A 130 -13.48 27.17 1.08
CA PRO A 130 -13.77 28.35 1.90
C PRO A 130 -14.14 28.03 3.36
N PHE A 131 -14.86 26.93 3.58
CA PHE A 131 -15.23 26.45 4.90
C PHE A 131 -14.01 26.11 5.78
N LEU A 132 -12.98 25.48 5.21
CA LEU A 132 -11.76 25.13 5.94
C LEU A 132 -10.91 26.38 6.23
N MET A 133 -10.92 27.37 5.33
CA MET A 133 -10.25 28.66 5.56
C MET A 133 -10.91 29.49 6.68
N SER A 134 -12.25 29.43 6.79
CA SER A 134 -13.00 30.18 7.81
C SER A 134 -12.74 29.70 9.25
N LEU A 135 -12.21 28.49 9.43
CA LEU A 135 -11.83 27.92 10.72
C LEU A 135 -10.56 28.58 11.33
N GLY A 136 -9.84 29.43 10.59
CA GLY A 136 -8.65 30.14 11.08
C GLY A 136 -7.47 29.21 11.45
N ILE A 137 -7.51 27.95 11.06
CA ILE A 137 -6.50 26.95 11.40
C ILE A 137 -5.33 27.07 10.44
N THR A 138 -4.10 27.11 10.97
CA THR A 138 -2.89 27.18 10.16
C THR A 138 -2.76 25.96 9.23
N GLY A 139 -2.38 26.17 7.97
CA GLY A 139 -2.26 25.10 6.95
C GLY A 139 -1.37 23.92 7.34
N TYR A 140 -0.42 24.13 8.24
CA TYR A 140 0.42 23.06 8.79
C TYR A 140 -0.38 22.01 9.56
N ILE A 141 -1.42 22.42 10.28
CA ILE A 141 -2.29 21.50 11.05
C ILE A 141 -3.07 20.59 10.09
N TYR A 142 -3.58 21.15 8.99
CA TYR A 142 -4.25 20.33 7.97
C TYR A 142 -3.31 19.28 7.37
N LYS A 143 -2.03 19.61 7.13
CA LYS A 143 -1.03 18.67 6.65
C LYS A 143 -0.68 17.58 7.67
N MET A 144 -0.90 17.82 8.96
CA MET A 144 -0.70 16.81 10.02
C MET A 144 -1.87 15.81 10.12
N ILE A 145 -3.06 16.14 9.63
CA ILE A 145 -4.26 15.28 9.75
C ILE A 145 -4.01 13.82 9.29
N PRO A 146 -3.44 13.55 8.11
CA PRO A 146 -3.18 12.16 7.69
C PRO A 146 -2.27 11.41 8.66
N TYR A 147 -1.25 12.07 9.21
CA TYR A 147 -0.30 11.46 10.15
C TYR A 147 -0.94 11.17 11.51
N ILE A 148 -1.76 12.11 12.02
CA ILE A 148 -2.53 11.89 13.25
C ILE A 148 -3.52 10.74 13.04
N ALA A 149 -4.21 10.71 11.92
CA ALA A 149 -5.11 9.61 11.56
C ALA A 149 -4.39 8.27 11.51
N THR A 150 -3.15 8.21 10.97
CA THR A 150 -2.36 6.97 10.97
C THR A 150 -2.02 6.51 12.39
N LEU A 151 -1.65 7.42 13.29
CA LEU A 151 -1.34 7.08 14.68
C LEU A 151 -2.58 6.54 15.40
N ILE A 152 -3.72 7.19 15.25
CA ILE A 152 -4.99 6.74 15.84
C ILE A 152 -5.34 5.33 15.34
N VAL A 153 -5.26 5.13 14.03
CA VAL A 153 -5.56 3.83 13.42
C VAL A 153 -4.59 2.76 13.91
N LEU A 154 -3.29 3.06 14.02
CA LEU A 154 -2.29 2.11 14.53
C LEU A 154 -2.58 1.68 15.97
N ILE A 155 -3.01 2.60 16.84
CA ILE A 155 -3.38 2.28 18.23
C ILE A 155 -4.54 1.26 18.27
N PHE A 156 -5.56 1.47 17.42
CA PHE A 156 -6.72 0.56 17.39
C PHE A 156 -6.46 -0.75 16.63
N SER A 157 -5.63 -0.72 15.59
CA SER A 157 -5.35 -1.89 14.73
C SER A 157 -4.26 -2.80 15.29
N SER A 158 -3.37 -2.30 16.15
CA SER A 158 -2.21 -3.04 16.67
C SER A 158 -2.61 -4.34 17.37
N LYS A 159 -3.71 -4.35 18.12
CA LYS A 159 -4.19 -5.52 18.86
C LYS A 159 -4.73 -6.67 17.99
N ARG A 160 -4.99 -6.42 16.69
CA ARG A 160 -5.59 -7.39 15.75
C ARG A 160 -4.77 -7.52 14.46
N SER A 161 -3.45 -7.30 14.55
CA SER A 161 -2.59 -7.45 13.36
C SER A 161 -2.66 -8.87 12.81
N GLN A 162 -2.93 -9.00 11.52
CA GLN A 162 -2.93 -10.25 10.76
C GLN A 162 -1.66 -10.36 9.89
N ALA A 163 -0.53 -9.90 10.45
CA ALA A 163 0.76 -10.09 9.78
C ALA A 163 1.07 -11.58 9.60
N PRO A 164 1.74 -11.97 8.52
CA PRO A 164 2.21 -13.33 8.33
C PRO A 164 3.11 -13.77 9.49
N LYS A 165 2.92 -14.97 10.03
CA LYS A 165 3.63 -15.43 11.23
C LYS A 165 5.14 -15.53 11.07
N ALA A 166 5.62 -15.80 9.85
CA ALA A 166 7.04 -15.88 9.53
C ALA A 166 7.63 -14.53 9.05
N GLU A 167 6.91 -13.40 9.27
CA GLU A 167 7.43 -12.07 8.95
C GLU A 167 8.63 -11.74 9.84
N GLY A 168 9.77 -11.37 9.22
CA GLY A 168 11.01 -11.05 9.94
C GLY A 168 11.78 -12.26 10.49
N ILE A 169 11.27 -13.48 10.33
CA ILE A 169 11.94 -14.69 10.80
C ILE A 169 12.77 -15.27 9.64
N PRO A 170 14.10 -15.41 9.83
CA PRO A 170 14.94 -16.11 8.85
C PRO A 170 14.49 -17.57 8.73
N TYR A 171 14.50 -18.07 7.49
CA TYR A 171 14.20 -19.47 7.24
C TYR A 171 15.48 -20.29 7.24
N ASP A 172 15.56 -21.29 8.13
CA ASP A 172 16.63 -22.27 8.16
C ASP A 172 16.07 -23.65 7.79
N HIS A 173 16.66 -24.24 6.75
CA HIS A 173 16.29 -25.58 6.26
C HIS A 173 16.72 -26.69 7.23
N GLY A 174 17.74 -26.43 8.06
CA GLY A 174 18.27 -27.39 9.05
C GLY A 174 17.53 -27.42 10.39
N ALA A 175 16.76 -26.41 10.70
CA ALA A 175 15.99 -26.32 11.94
C ALA A 175 14.67 -27.11 11.82
N ARG A 176 14.74 -28.42 12.06
CA ARG A 176 13.58 -29.31 12.20
C ARG A 176 13.31 -29.59 13.67
#